data_cb4ad64d2af667fb531cf7799c938228
#
_entry.id   cb4ad64d2af667fb531cf7799c938228
#
_cell.length_a   1.000
_cell.length_b   1.000
_cell.length_c   1.000
_cell.angle_alpha   90.00
_cell.angle_beta   90.00
_cell.angle_gamma   90.00
#
_symmetry.space_group_name_H-M   'P 1'
#
loop_
_entity.id
_entity.type
_entity.pdbx_description
1 polymer ?
#
loop_
_entity_poly.entity_id
_entity_poly.type
_entity_poly.pdbx_seq_one_letter_code
_entity_poly.pdbx_strand_id
1 'polypeptide(L)'
;MKKWLFLILLFPLTCVAQTYRYIGVEDGLSNRRVYCIQKDKTGYMWFLTHEGIDRYNGKDFKRYKLMDGDVEVNSLLNLNWLYIDQEGVLWEIGKKGKVFRYDQIHDCFNLVYKLPMESFS
;
A
#
# COMPACT_ATOMS: atom_id res chain seq x y z
N MET A 1 9.19 -50.69 -13.26
CA MET A 1 8.36 -49.84 -14.10
C MET A 1 7.13 -49.23 -13.36
N LYS A 2 6.48 -50.00 -12.54
CA LYS A 2 5.28 -49.50 -11.81
C LYS A 2 5.61 -48.45 -10.74
N LYS A 3 6.83 -48.37 -10.25
CA LYS A 3 7.25 -47.39 -9.25
C LYS A 3 7.32 -45.97 -9.78
N TRP A 4 7.46 -45.81 -11.07
CA TRP A 4 7.52 -44.48 -11.71
C TRP A 4 6.18 -43.78 -11.69
N LEU A 5 5.10 -44.52 -11.83
CA LEU A 5 3.74 -44.00 -11.82
C LEU A 5 3.36 -43.42 -10.46
N PHE A 6 3.89 -44.01 -9.39
CA PHE A 6 3.63 -43.52 -8.02
C PHE A 6 4.29 -42.18 -7.76
N LEU A 7 5.52 -41.97 -8.25
CA LEU A 7 6.21 -40.70 -8.09
C LEU A 7 5.52 -39.57 -8.83
N ILE A 8 4.97 -39.82 -10.01
CA ILE A 8 4.23 -38.83 -10.80
C ILE A 8 2.92 -38.45 -10.14
N LEU A 9 2.24 -39.41 -9.50
CA LEU A 9 0.98 -39.17 -8.82
C LEU A 9 1.12 -38.37 -7.53
N LEU A 10 2.26 -38.47 -6.85
CA LEU A 10 2.52 -37.70 -5.63
C LEU A 10 2.86 -36.25 -5.92
N PHE A 11 3.38 -35.95 -7.10
CA PHE A 11 3.80 -34.60 -7.47
C PHE A 11 2.65 -33.57 -7.49
N PRO A 12 1.47 -33.86 -8.05
CA PRO A 12 0.37 -32.90 -8.07
C PRO A 12 -0.22 -32.59 -6.70
N LEU A 13 -0.09 -33.50 -5.75
CA LEU A 13 -0.65 -33.32 -4.41
C LEU A 13 0.10 -32.27 -3.59
N THR A 14 1.37 -32.02 -3.88
CA THR A 14 2.15 -31.01 -3.17
C THR A 14 1.92 -29.60 -3.69
N CYS A 15 1.31 -29.42 -4.85
CA CYS A 15 1.11 -28.13 -5.49
C CYS A 15 -0.28 -27.51 -5.23
N VAL A 16 -1.16 -28.19 -4.50
CA VAL A 16 -2.58 -27.80 -4.40
C VAL A 16 -2.89 -26.99 -3.15
N ALA A 17 -1.98 -26.90 -2.19
CA ALA A 17 -2.22 -26.19 -0.94
C ALA A 17 -2.11 -24.67 -1.15
N GLN A 18 -3.22 -24.02 -1.49
CA GLN A 18 -3.33 -22.57 -1.50
C GLN A 18 -4.15 -22.13 -0.30
N THR A 19 -3.57 -21.26 0.50
CA THR A 19 -4.28 -20.64 1.63
C THR A 19 -4.69 -19.23 1.26
N TYR A 20 -5.97 -18.94 1.48
CA TYR A 20 -6.52 -17.59 1.31
C TYR A 20 -6.75 -16.98 2.66
N ARG A 21 -6.39 -15.71 2.80
CA ARG A 21 -6.62 -14.96 4.01
C ARG A 21 -7.37 -13.68 3.66
N TYR A 22 -8.46 -13.44 4.39
CA TYR A 22 -9.19 -12.19 4.30
C TYR A 22 -8.57 -11.18 5.26
N ILE A 23 -8.27 -9.99 4.74
CA ILE A 23 -7.69 -8.88 5.49
C ILE A 23 -8.72 -7.76 5.51
N GLY A 24 -9.03 -7.27 6.71
CA GLY A 24 -10.05 -6.25 6.86
C GLY A 24 -9.77 -5.30 8.01
N VAL A 25 -10.79 -4.54 8.38
CA VAL A 25 -10.73 -3.56 9.45
C VAL A 25 -10.39 -4.21 10.79
N GLU A 26 -10.82 -5.46 11.00
CA GLU A 26 -10.51 -6.23 12.20
C GLU A 26 -9.01 -6.48 12.37
N ASP A 27 -8.28 -6.48 11.27
CA ASP A 27 -6.82 -6.69 11.27
C ASP A 27 -6.03 -5.40 11.38
N GLY A 28 -6.70 -4.26 11.40
CA GLY A 28 -6.07 -2.95 11.53
C GLY A 28 -6.15 -2.05 10.31
N LEU A 29 -6.77 -2.52 9.22
CA LEU A 29 -6.99 -1.68 8.04
C LEU A 29 -7.85 -0.47 8.42
N SER A 30 -7.41 0.73 8.04
CA SER A 30 -8.07 1.98 8.45
C SER A 30 -9.50 2.12 7.97
N ASN A 31 -9.80 1.60 6.77
CA ASN A 31 -11.15 1.68 6.21
C ASN A 31 -11.36 0.58 5.18
N ARG A 32 -12.60 0.09 5.05
CA ARG A 32 -12.97 -0.92 4.06
C ARG A 32 -12.82 -0.42 2.63
N ARG A 33 -12.99 0.89 2.43
CA ARG A 33 -12.91 1.48 1.09
C ARG A 33 -11.46 1.72 0.73
N VAL A 34 -10.93 0.85 -0.12
CA VAL A 34 -9.55 0.89 -0.59
C VAL A 34 -9.55 1.37 -2.03
N TYR A 35 -8.81 2.45 -2.28
CA TYR A 35 -8.73 3.05 -3.61
C TYR A 35 -7.56 2.54 -4.42
N CYS A 36 -6.46 2.18 -3.75
CA CYS A 36 -5.23 1.83 -4.41
C CYS A 36 -4.41 0.90 -3.52
N ILE A 37 -3.76 -0.09 -4.14
CA ILE A 37 -2.85 -1.01 -3.45
C ILE A 37 -1.56 -1.04 -4.24
N GLN A 38 -0.43 -0.86 -3.54
CA GLN A 38 0.90 -0.92 -4.13
C GLN A 38 1.78 -1.85 -3.29
N LYS A 39 2.60 -2.64 -3.96
CA LYS A 39 3.59 -3.49 -3.30
C LYS A 39 4.96 -2.90 -3.53
N ASP A 40 5.72 -2.66 -2.46
CA ASP A 40 7.07 -2.13 -2.59
C ASP A 40 8.11 -3.24 -2.78
N LYS A 41 9.36 -2.85 -2.99
CA LYS A 41 10.46 -3.79 -3.26
C LYS A 41 10.82 -4.64 -2.05
N THR A 42 10.50 -4.19 -0.86
CA THR A 42 10.76 -4.92 0.38
C THR A 42 9.66 -5.92 0.72
N GLY A 43 8.56 -5.90 -0.05
CA GLY A 43 7.46 -6.80 0.13
C GLY A 43 6.31 -6.26 0.96
N TYR A 44 6.39 -5.02 1.40
CA TYR A 44 5.28 -4.37 2.08
C TYR A 44 4.17 -4.04 1.10
N MET A 45 2.93 -4.19 1.58
CA MET A 45 1.74 -3.79 0.82
C MET A 45 1.25 -2.45 1.36
N TRP A 46 1.06 -1.49 0.47
CA TRP A 46 0.57 -0.16 0.82
C TRP A 46 -0.85 0.00 0.32
N PHE A 47 -1.71 0.44 1.22
CA PHE A 47 -3.15 0.61 0.96
C PHE A 47 -3.52 2.07 1.09
N LEU A 48 -4.06 2.64 0.03
CA LEU A 48 -4.69 3.95 0.10
C LEU A 48 -6.17 3.73 0.38
N THR A 49 -6.61 4.11 1.57
CA THR A 49 -8.01 3.95 1.99
C THR A 49 -8.70 5.29 2.10
N HIS A 50 -10.00 5.26 2.30
CA HIS A 50 -10.80 6.47 2.51
C HIS A 50 -10.33 7.29 3.71
N GLU A 51 -9.74 6.68 4.72
CA GLU A 51 -9.30 7.33 5.95
C GLU A 51 -7.79 7.53 6.07
N GLY A 52 -7.00 6.94 5.20
CA GLY A 52 -5.56 7.11 5.30
C GLY A 52 -4.76 6.10 4.50
N ILE A 53 -3.46 6.19 4.67
CA ILE A 53 -2.49 5.28 4.05
C ILE A 53 -2.05 4.27 5.09
N ASP A 54 -2.18 2.99 4.77
CA ASP A 54 -1.76 1.90 5.63
C ASP A 54 -0.67 1.07 4.95
N ARG A 55 0.29 0.60 5.74
CA ARG A 55 1.29 -0.37 5.30
C ARG A 55 1.05 -1.70 6.01
N TYR A 56 1.04 -2.78 5.26
CA TYR A 56 0.88 -4.12 5.78
C TYR A 56 2.17 -4.93 5.58
N ASN A 57 2.68 -5.53 6.65
CA ASN A 57 3.91 -6.32 6.62
C ASN A 57 3.67 -7.84 6.53
N GLY A 58 2.43 -8.27 6.32
CA GLY A 58 2.03 -9.66 6.34
C GLY A 58 1.38 -10.08 7.66
N LYS A 59 1.48 -9.25 8.68
CA LYS A 59 0.93 -9.51 10.00
C LYS A 59 0.17 -8.32 10.57
N ASP A 60 0.78 -7.14 10.56
CA ASP A 60 0.24 -5.92 11.18
C ASP A 60 0.11 -4.79 10.18
N PHE A 61 -0.87 -3.92 10.41
CA PHE A 61 -1.05 -2.67 9.71
C PHE A 61 -0.44 -1.52 10.49
N LYS A 62 0.20 -0.60 9.78
CA LYS A 62 0.66 0.66 10.32
C LYS A 62 0.05 1.81 9.53
N ARG A 63 -0.56 2.76 10.22
CA ARG A 63 -1.14 3.95 9.61
C ARG A 63 -0.09 5.05 9.49
N TYR A 64 -0.09 5.74 8.36
CA TYR A 64 0.89 6.77 8.04
C TYR A 64 0.26 8.14 7.98
N LYS A 65 1.04 9.13 8.40
CA LYS A 65 0.62 10.53 8.43
C LYS A 65 1.10 11.25 7.20
N LEU A 66 0.32 12.23 6.77
CA LEU A 66 0.73 13.23 5.78
C LEU A 66 1.17 14.47 6.52
N MET A 67 2.37 14.97 6.25
CA MET A 67 2.96 16.09 6.95
C MET A 67 3.23 17.25 5.99
N ASP A 68 2.91 18.45 6.44
CA ASP A 68 3.31 19.71 5.80
C ASP A 68 4.22 20.41 6.79
N GLY A 69 5.54 20.23 6.65
CA GLY A 69 6.50 20.64 7.67
C GLY A 69 6.25 19.89 8.98
N ASP A 70 5.97 20.62 10.05
CA ASP A 70 5.70 20.06 11.37
C ASP A 70 4.19 19.83 11.63
N VAL A 71 3.35 20.13 10.66
CA VAL A 71 1.89 20.06 10.80
C VAL A 71 1.35 18.83 10.10
N GLU A 72 0.52 18.05 10.81
CA GLU A 72 -0.21 16.94 10.20
C GLU A 72 -1.35 17.45 9.35
N VAL A 73 -1.41 16.97 8.10
CA VAL A 73 -2.45 17.34 7.13
C VAL A 73 -3.59 16.33 7.22
N ASN A 74 -4.82 16.82 7.08
CA ASN A 74 -5.99 15.95 7.09
C ASN A 74 -5.98 15.02 5.88
N SER A 75 -5.87 13.72 6.13
CA SER A 75 -5.82 12.68 5.10
C SER A 75 -7.08 12.64 4.25
N LEU A 76 -8.26 12.79 4.86
CA LEU A 76 -9.54 12.72 4.16
C LEU A 76 -9.65 13.74 3.02
N LEU A 77 -9.03 14.91 3.18
CA LEU A 77 -9.11 15.98 2.20
C LEU A 77 -8.00 15.92 1.14
N ASN A 78 -6.98 15.11 1.38
CA ASN A 78 -5.76 15.16 0.56
C ASN A 78 -5.42 13.88 -0.17
N LEU A 79 -6.09 12.76 0.13
CA LEU A 79 -5.81 11.48 -0.50
C LEU A 79 -6.47 11.39 -1.88
N ASN A 80 -5.73 10.92 -2.86
CA ASN A 80 -6.25 10.65 -4.19
C ASN A 80 -5.59 9.43 -4.84
N TRP A 81 -4.26 9.38 -4.90
CA TRP A 81 -3.57 8.29 -5.56
C TRP A 81 -2.22 8.00 -4.92
N LEU A 82 -1.90 6.72 -4.82
CA LEU A 82 -0.63 6.24 -4.30
C LEU A 82 0.17 5.63 -5.45
N TYR A 83 1.45 6.00 -5.57
CA TYR A 83 2.28 5.63 -6.70
C TYR A 83 3.70 5.27 -6.24
N ILE A 84 4.25 4.19 -6.81
CA ILE A 84 5.66 3.82 -6.60
C ILE A 84 6.39 4.05 -7.91
N ASP A 85 7.45 4.86 -7.87
CA ASP A 85 8.21 5.18 -9.07
C ASP A 85 9.23 4.09 -9.42
N GLN A 86 9.96 4.28 -10.49
CA GLN A 86 10.94 3.30 -10.97
C GLN A 86 12.10 3.09 -10.00
N GLU A 87 12.39 4.08 -9.17
CA GLU A 87 13.43 3.99 -8.15
C GLU A 87 12.92 3.35 -6.84
N GLY A 88 11.64 3.07 -6.78
CA GLY A 88 11.00 2.47 -5.61
C GLY A 88 10.53 3.48 -4.58
N VAL A 89 10.52 4.76 -4.91
CA VAL A 89 10.03 5.81 -4.01
C VAL A 89 8.51 5.87 -4.07
N LEU A 90 7.90 5.98 -2.91
CA LEU A 90 6.45 6.01 -2.76
C LEU A 90 5.96 7.46 -2.70
N TRP A 91 4.96 7.76 -3.52
CA TRP A 91 4.36 9.09 -3.68
C TRP A 91 2.87 9.03 -3.43
N GLU A 92 2.33 10.05 -2.78
CA GLU A 92 0.90 10.26 -2.66
C GLU A 92 0.54 11.56 -3.39
N ILE A 93 -0.37 11.49 -4.35
CA ILE A 93 -0.84 12.64 -5.12
C ILE A 93 -2.21 13.00 -4.61
N GLY A 94 -2.32 14.16 -3.98
CA GLY A 94 -3.55 14.60 -3.35
C GLY A 94 -4.55 15.22 -4.31
N LYS A 95 -5.79 15.32 -3.86
CA LYS A 95 -6.91 15.87 -4.64
C LYS A 95 -6.75 17.34 -4.97
N LYS A 96 -6.01 18.08 -4.16
CA LYS A 96 -5.81 19.53 -4.31
C LYS A 96 -4.45 19.89 -4.87
N GLY A 97 -3.85 18.98 -5.64
CA GLY A 97 -2.56 19.21 -6.25
C GLY A 97 -1.36 19.12 -5.32
N LYS A 98 -1.57 18.68 -4.10
CA LYS A 98 -0.48 18.47 -3.16
C LYS A 98 0.19 17.12 -3.43
N VAL A 99 1.51 17.12 -3.51
CA VAL A 99 2.30 15.92 -3.75
C VAL A 99 3.14 15.63 -2.51
N PHE A 100 2.94 14.45 -1.97
CA PHE A 100 3.65 13.97 -0.78
C PHE A 100 4.59 12.85 -1.18
N ARG A 101 5.78 12.85 -0.58
CA ARG A 101 6.76 11.80 -0.77
C ARG A 101 7.00 11.07 0.54
N TYR A 102 7.08 9.74 0.49
CA TYR A 102 7.42 8.96 1.67
C TYR A 102 8.85 9.24 2.09
N ASP A 103 9.01 9.62 3.35
CA ASP A 103 10.28 9.86 4.01
C ASP A 103 10.59 8.65 4.89
N GLN A 104 11.54 7.84 4.46
CA GLN A 104 11.91 6.62 5.17
C GLN A 104 12.58 6.92 6.51
N ILE A 105 13.28 8.06 6.63
CA ILE A 105 13.99 8.43 7.86
C ILE A 105 13.01 8.79 8.97
N HIS A 106 12.00 9.60 8.65
CA HIS A 106 11.00 10.03 9.61
C HIS A 106 9.73 9.16 9.60
N ASP A 107 9.68 8.20 8.68
CA ASP A 107 8.58 7.24 8.53
C ASP A 107 7.21 7.90 8.41
N CYS A 108 7.11 8.86 7.51
CA CYS A 108 5.89 9.60 7.19
C CYS A 108 5.92 10.10 5.75
N PHE A 109 4.81 10.66 5.30
CA PHE A 109 4.72 11.31 3.98
C PHE A 109 4.86 12.81 4.14
N ASN A 110 5.84 13.42 3.48
CA ASN A 110 6.08 14.86 3.54
C ASN A 110 5.60 15.55 2.27
N LEU A 111 4.96 16.71 2.45
CA LEU A 111 4.58 17.56 1.34
C LEU A 111 5.85 18.11 0.69
N VAL A 112 6.01 17.81 -0.60
CA VAL A 112 7.20 18.23 -1.36
C VAL A 112 6.87 19.17 -2.51
N TYR A 113 5.61 19.18 -2.95
CA TYR A 113 5.21 20.00 -4.09
C TYR A 113 3.72 20.31 -4.07
N LYS A 114 3.35 21.50 -4.53
CA LYS A 114 1.97 21.91 -4.76
C LYS A 114 1.81 22.26 -6.23
N LEU A 115 1.00 21.47 -6.93
CA LEU A 115 0.68 21.74 -8.32
C LEU A 115 -0.33 22.89 -8.40
N PRO A 116 -0.30 23.70 -9.48
CA PRO A 116 -1.32 24.74 -9.65
C PRO A 116 -2.72 24.14 -9.70
N MET A 117 -3.64 24.73 -8.95
CA MET A 117 -5.03 24.23 -8.85
C MET A 117 -5.74 24.19 -10.20
N GLU A 118 -5.40 25.07 -11.11
CA GLU A 118 -5.95 25.15 -12.46
C GLU A 118 -5.72 23.88 -13.27
N SER A 119 -4.67 23.11 -12.93
CA SER A 119 -4.35 21.86 -13.60
C SER A 119 -5.33 20.72 -13.27
N PHE A 120 -6.23 20.93 -12.32
CA PHE A 120 -7.15 19.90 -11.81
C PHE A 120 -8.63 20.24 -12.01
N SER A 121 -8.89 21.31 -12.72
CA SER A 121 -10.27 21.74 -13.01
C SER A 121 -10.96 20.97 -14.13
#